data_e5a1bd988c0a9579232e2e88737254ec
#
_entry.id   e5a1bd988c0a9579232e2e88737254ec
#
_cell.length_a   1.000
_cell.length_b   1.000
_cell.length_c   1.000
_cell.angle_alpha   90.00
_cell.angle_beta   90.00
_cell.angle_gamma   90.00
#
_symmetry.space_group_name_H-M   'P 1'
#
loop_
_entity.id
_entity.type
_entity.pdbx_description
1 polymer ?
#
loop_
_entity_poly.entity_id
_entity_poly.type
_entity_poly.pdbx_seq_one_letter_code
_entity_poly.pdbx_strand_id
1 'polypeptide(L)'
;VYVSTSDSATQDSFTFRANDGISSSFSATVSVIIAGVNDKPIALDISNVTAFEQIQKKISLLGSDPDDDQITYSIVDNPSNGTVAIENNIATYVSTSNTATQDNFTYKTNDNLLDSEKATVSINIIQINDTPLANSQNVTVEEDKSVEITLTGIDNDNDDITFSIIGSPINGEATLNINKVTYKPKLGYFGSDSFIFITNDGKENSDPASVTITITSNDHDDDGVLNENDLCPNTPAGSKVNAQGCRFFELPIDNYFLKVTSATCIGSPDGSFDISVLNSAYDYTVTITGQSDVKISGDDKTATVTGLAKGSYTV
;
A
#
# COMPACT_ATOMS: atom_id res chain seq x y z
N VAL A 1 -22.22 -75.78 24.27
CA VAL A 1 -21.75 -74.39 24.20
C VAL A 1 -22.84 -73.60 23.52
N TYR A 2 -23.30 -72.49 24.13
CA TYR A 2 -24.18 -71.52 23.54
C TYR A 2 -23.31 -70.44 22.93
N VAL A 3 -23.62 -69.93 21.73
CA VAL A 3 -22.98 -68.79 21.09
C VAL A 3 -24.11 -67.90 20.57
N SER A 4 -24.15 -66.66 21.01
CA SER A 4 -25.06 -65.68 20.45
C SER A 4 -24.60 -65.28 19.05
N THR A 5 -25.56 -65.12 18.14
CA THR A 5 -25.35 -64.59 16.77
C THR A 5 -26.03 -63.24 16.56
N SER A 6 -26.53 -62.66 17.65
CA SER A 6 -27.17 -61.34 17.63
C SER A 6 -26.44 -60.38 18.52
N ASP A 7 -26.15 -59.19 18.02
CA ASP A 7 -25.51 -58.10 18.74
C ASP A 7 -26.47 -57.29 19.62
N SER A 8 -27.78 -57.45 19.38
CA SER A 8 -28.84 -56.68 20.09
C SER A 8 -29.75 -57.54 20.97
N ALA A 9 -29.60 -58.86 20.94
CA ALA A 9 -30.44 -59.75 21.76
C ALA A 9 -30.00 -59.72 23.22
N THR A 10 -30.90 -59.43 24.13
CA THR A 10 -30.64 -59.44 25.57
C THR A 10 -31.03 -60.76 26.23
N GLN A 11 -31.81 -61.60 25.55
CA GLN A 11 -32.24 -62.88 26.05
C GLN A 11 -32.42 -63.92 24.92
N ASP A 12 -32.14 -65.14 25.21
CA ASP A 12 -32.45 -66.29 24.36
C ASP A 12 -32.91 -67.47 25.25
N SER A 13 -33.50 -68.47 24.64
CA SER A 13 -33.91 -69.64 25.36
C SER A 13 -33.96 -70.87 24.48
N PHE A 14 -33.63 -71.99 25.07
CA PHE A 14 -33.80 -73.29 24.45
C PHE A 14 -34.46 -74.28 25.41
N THR A 15 -35.14 -75.28 24.90
CA THR A 15 -35.76 -76.34 25.69
C THR A 15 -35.01 -77.64 25.52
N PHE A 16 -34.96 -78.41 26.58
CA PHE A 16 -34.40 -79.79 26.58
C PHE A 16 -35.28 -80.77 27.32
N ARG A 17 -35.09 -82.03 27.04
CA ARG A 17 -35.71 -83.13 27.78
C ARG A 17 -34.61 -84.14 28.17
N ALA A 18 -34.73 -84.74 29.33
CA ALA A 18 -33.94 -85.93 29.76
C ALA A 18 -34.66 -87.19 29.32
N ASN A 19 -33.87 -88.20 28.90
CA ASN A 19 -34.40 -89.53 28.53
C ASN A 19 -33.54 -90.61 29.19
N ASP A 20 -34.17 -91.60 29.85
CA ASP A 20 -33.52 -92.75 30.55
C ASP A 20 -33.41 -93.99 29.69
N GLY A 21 -33.77 -93.87 28.40
CA GLY A 21 -33.79 -95.03 27.48
C GLY A 21 -35.21 -95.70 27.37
N ILE A 22 -36.13 -95.36 28.28
CA ILE A 22 -37.48 -95.88 28.34
C ILE A 22 -38.50 -94.78 28.14
N SER A 23 -38.31 -93.64 28.78
CA SER A 23 -39.26 -92.54 28.76
C SER A 23 -38.50 -91.18 28.75
N SER A 24 -39.16 -90.11 28.24
CA SER A 24 -38.66 -88.76 28.25
C SER A 24 -39.31 -87.94 29.32
N SER A 25 -38.59 -87.01 29.95
CA SER A 25 -39.11 -86.03 30.90
C SER A 25 -39.97 -85.02 30.20
N PHE A 26 -40.72 -84.24 30.97
CA PHE A 26 -41.30 -83.00 30.48
C PHE A 26 -40.20 -82.08 29.97
N SER A 27 -40.54 -81.16 29.05
CA SER A 27 -39.60 -80.16 28.53
C SER A 27 -39.22 -79.22 29.65
N ALA A 28 -37.97 -78.94 29.83
CA ALA A 28 -37.43 -77.88 30.69
C ALA A 28 -36.84 -76.76 29.79
N THR A 29 -36.98 -75.52 30.22
CA THR A 29 -36.42 -74.34 29.50
C THR A 29 -35.17 -73.83 30.19
N VAL A 30 -34.16 -73.57 29.43
CA VAL A 30 -33.00 -72.77 29.84
C VAL A 30 -33.16 -71.38 29.24
N SER A 31 -33.19 -70.39 30.09
CA SER A 31 -33.12 -68.98 29.67
C SER A 31 -31.69 -68.54 29.79
N VAL A 32 -31.21 -67.89 28.73
CA VAL A 32 -29.84 -67.33 28.65
C VAL A 32 -29.99 -65.84 28.64
N ILE A 33 -29.32 -65.17 29.58
CA ILE A 33 -29.18 -63.71 29.55
C ILE A 33 -27.92 -63.44 28.72
N ILE A 34 -28.05 -62.62 27.69
CA ILE A 34 -26.97 -62.19 26.82
C ILE A 34 -26.60 -60.77 27.25
N ALA A 35 -25.41 -60.58 27.75
CA ALA A 35 -24.84 -59.26 27.95
C ALA A 35 -24.23 -58.81 26.62
N GLY A 36 -24.73 -57.79 26.03
CA GLY A 36 -24.08 -57.17 24.86
C GLY A 36 -22.67 -56.72 25.20
N VAL A 37 -21.75 -56.87 24.27
CA VAL A 37 -20.42 -56.22 24.31
C VAL A 37 -20.53 -54.99 23.46
N ASN A 38 -20.12 -53.86 24.00
CA ASN A 38 -20.14 -52.61 23.26
C ASN A 38 -19.25 -52.69 22.03
N ASP A 39 -19.81 -52.46 20.88
CA ASP A 39 -19.09 -52.31 19.60
C ASP A 39 -18.77 -50.82 19.36
N LYS A 40 -17.65 -50.55 18.70
CA LYS A 40 -17.27 -49.17 18.40
C LYS A 40 -18.15 -48.59 17.32
N PRO A 41 -18.48 -47.28 17.41
CA PRO A 41 -19.26 -46.57 16.38
C PRO A 41 -18.47 -46.50 15.06
N ILE A 42 -19.18 -46.13 13.99
CA ILE A 42 -18.65 -46.00 12.64
C ILE A 42 -18.85 -44.55 12.19
N ALA A 43 -17.78 -43.88 11.78
CA ALA A 43 -17.83 -42.64 11.04
C ALA A 43 -17.67 -42.91 9.53
N LEU A 44 -18.36 -42.20 8.67
CA LEU A 44 -18.36 -42.41 7.22
C LEU A 44 -17.72 -41.24 6.47
N ASP A 45 -16.89 -41.54 5.48
CA ASP A 45 -16.31 -40.53 4.60
C ASP A 45 -17.42 -39.79 3.83
N ILE A 46 -17.22 -38.48 3.66
CA ILE A 46 -18.12 -37.61 2.90
C ILE A 46 -17.33 -36.97 1.77
N SER A 47 -17.71 -37.27 0.55
CA SER A 47 -17.07 -36.75 -0.64
C SER A 47 -18.01 -35.79 -1.41
N ASN A 48 -17.43 -35.04 -2.34
CA ASN A 48 -18.15 -34.13 -3.25
C ASN A 48 -18.94 -32.99 -2.53
N VAL A 49 -18.48 -32.56 -1.36
CA VAL A 49 -19.02 -31.36 -0.73
C VAL A 49 -18.55 -30.17 -1.53
N THR A 50 -19.49 -29.31 -1.94
CA THR A 50 -19.18 -28.05 -2.59
C THR A 50 -19.38 -26.92 -1.59
N ALA A 51 -18.36 -26.10 -1.40
CA ALA A 51 -18.38 -24.86 -0.63
C ALA A 51 -18.00 -23.69 -1.54
N PHE A 52 -18.51 -22.51 -1.26
CA PHE A 52 -18.02 -21.27 -1.87
C PHE A 52 -17.01 -20.63 -0.93
N GLU A 53 -16.06 -19.96 -1.49
CA GLU A 53 -15.09 -19.16 -0.76
C GLU A 53 -15.80 -18.19 0.20
N GLN A 54 -15.23 -18.05 1.42
CA GLN A 54 -15.71 -17.16 2.49
C GLN A 54 -17.19 -17.33 2.90
N ILE A 55 -17.92 -18.28 2.31
CA ILE A 55 -19.33 -18.55 2.62
C ILE A 55 -19.43 -19.79 3.49
N GLN A 56 -20.22 -19.70 4.57
CA GLN A 56 -20.48 -20.83 5.46
C GLN A 56 -21.16 -21.98 4.72
N LYS A 57 -20.59 -23.17 4.85
CA LYS A 57 -21.17 -24.44 4.37
C LYS A 57 -21.49 -25.34 5.56
N LYS A 58 -22.77 -25.69 5.71
CA LYS A 58 -23.21 -26.72 6.66
C LYS A 58 -23.13 -28.10 6.02
N ILE A 59 -22.53 -29.06 6.73
CA ILE A 59 -22.29 -30.44 6.30
C ILE A 59 -22.84 -31.34 7.38
N SER A 60 -23.78 -32.22 7.03
CA SER A 60 -24.26 -33.24 7.95
C SER A 60 -23.24 -34.37 8.01
N LEU A 61 -22.67 -34.60 9.16
CA LEU A 61 -21.76 -35.70 9.41
C LEU A 61 -22.52 -37.01 9.52
N LEU A 62 -21.94 -38.10 9.05
CA LEU A 62 -22.57 -39.41 8.94
C LEU A 62 -21.85 -40.38 9.88
N GLY A 63 -22.64 -41.10 10.70
CA GLY A 63 -22.15 -42.11 11.58
C GLY A 63 -23.29 -42.98 12.07
N SER A 64 -22.96 -44.17 12.54
CA SER A 64 -23.86 -45.13 13.16
C SER A 64 -23.14 -45.90 14.24
N ASP A 65 -23.93 -46.52 15.09
CA ASP A 65 -23.48 -47.44 16.11
C ASP A 65 -24.13 -48.82 15.92
N PRO A 66 -23.37 -49.95 15.98
CA PRO A 66 -23.96 -51.29 15.85
C PRO A 66 -24.92 -51.65 16.96
N ASP A 67 -24.73 -51.13 18.17
CA ASP A 67 -25.57 -51.33 19.33
C ASP A 67 -26.73 -50.33 19.43
N ASP A 68 -26.89 -49.41 18.43
CA ASP A 68 -27.86 -48.31 18.42
C ASP A 68 -27.60 -47.28 19.55
N ASP A 69 -26.37 -47.21 20.07
CA ASP A 69 -25.99 -46.24 21.08
C ASP A 69 -25.98 -44.81 20.51
N GLN A 70 -26.17 -43.84 21.40
CA GLN A 70 -26.13 -42.43 21.01
C GLN A 70 -24.69 -41.99 20.76
N ILE A 71 -24.38 -41.55 19.54
CA ILE A 71 -23.06 -41.10 19.15
C ILE A 71 -22.94 -39.58 19.17
N THR A 72 -21.72 -39.12 19.50
CA THR A 72 -21.27 -37.74 19.42
C THR A 72 -20.20 -37.60 18.34
N TYR A 73 -20.00 -36.37 17.84
CA TYR A 73 -19.06 -36.06 16.75
C TYR A 73 -17.96 -35.10 17.20
N SER A 74 -16.73 -35.34 16.78
CA SER A 74 -15.60 -34.46 17.09
C SER A 74 -14.63 -34.35 15.92
N ILE A 75 -13.99 -33.19 15.74
CA ILE A 75 -12.92 -32.98 14.77
C ILE A 75 -11.66 -33.66 15.24
N VAL A 76 -10.96 -34.32 14.32
CA VAL A 76 -9.64 -34.92 14.55
C VAL A 76 -8.56 -34.04 13.92
N ASP A 77 -8.64 -33.79 12.62
CA ASP A 77 -7.72 -32.90 11.90
C ASP A 77 -8.50 -31.75 11.31
N ASN A 78 -8.02 -30.51 11.57
CA ASN A 78 -8.62 -29.29 11.02
C ASN A 78 -8.31 -29.13 9.52
N PRO A 79 -9.15 -28.42 8.76
CA PRO A 79 -8.87 -28.09 7.37
C PRO A 79 -7.66 -27.13 7.27
N SER A 80 -6.93 -27.20 6.16
CA SER A 80 -5.74 -26.37 5.93
C SER A 80 -6.07 -24.98 5.31
N ASN A 81 -7.18 -24.91 4.57
CA ASN A 81 -7.60 -23.73 3.81
C ASN A 81 -8.91 -23.13 4.35
N GLY A 82 -9.29 -23.47 5.59
CA GLY A 82 -10.53 -23.02 6.18
C GLY A 82 -10.60 -23.26 7.67
N THR A 83 -11.79 -23.03 8.21
CA THR A 83 -12.14 -23.33 9.60
C THR A 83 -13.36 -24.23 9.63
N VAL A 84 -13.46 -25.08 10.65
CA VAL A 84 -14.61 -25.95 10.87
C VAL A 84 -14.99 -25.95 12.35
N ALA A 85 -16.29 -25.93 12.61
CA ALA A 85 -16.86 -26.11 13.94
C ALA A 85 -18.00 -27.15 13.86
N ILE A 86 -18.15 -27.97 14.90
CA ILE A 86 -19.22 -28.96 14.98
C ILE A 86 -20.21 -28.56 16.07
N GLU A 87 -21.49 -28.66 15.72
CA GLU A 87 -22.60 -28.65 16.66
C GLU A 87 -23.51 -29.85 16.39
N ASN A 88 -23.59 -30.75 17.35
CA ASN A 88 -24.23 -32.07 17.18
C ASN A 88 -23.57 -32.85 16.01
N ASN A 89 -24.37 -33.15 14.97
CA ASN A 89 -23.86 -33.81 13.76
C ASN A 89 -23.69 -32.85 12.58
N ILE A 90 -23.68 -31.55 12.81
CA ILE A 90 -23.53 -30.54 11.76
C ILE A 90 -22.15 -29.90 11.89
N ALA A 91 -21.31 -30.10 10.88
CA ALA A 91 -20.07 -29.34 10.70
C ALA A 91 -20.35 -28.06 9.90
N THR A 92 -19.95 -26.93 10.43
CA THR A 92 -20.01 -25.64 9.72
C THR A 92 -18.60 -25.30 9.27
N TYR A 93 -18.36 -25.38 7.97
CA TYR A 93 -17.10 -25.07 7.31
C TYR A 93 -17.11 -23.69 6.67
N VAL A 94 -15.98 -22.96 6.74
CA VAL A 94 -15.74 -21.70 6.00
C VAL A 94 -14.35 -21.75 5.42
N SER A 95 -14.21 -21.57 4.09
CA SER A 95 -12.91 -21.38 3.47
C SER A 95 -12.33 -20.00 3.83
N THR A 96 -11.05 -19.95 4.13
CA THR A 96 -10.30 -18.70 4.40
C THR A 96 -9.23 -18.41 3.34
N SER A 97 -9.18 -19.22 2.29
CA SER A 97 -8.20 -19.08 1.20
C SER A 97 -8.89 -18.53 -0.05
N ASN A 98 -8.31 -17.50 -0.64
CA ASN A 98 -8.76 -16.86 -1.89
C ASN A 98 -8.24 -17.58 -3.15
N THR A 99 -7.51 -18.70 -2.99
CA THR A 99 -6.89 -19.40 -4.15
C THR A 99 -7.02 -20.93 -4.09
N ALA A 100 -7.39 -21.48 -2.92
CA ALA A 100 -7.53 -22.92 -2.78
C ALA A 100 -8.81 -23.44 -3.44
N THR A 101 -8.69 -24.46 -4.26
CA THR A 101 -9.83 -25.14 -4.93
C THR A 101 -10.30 -26.38 -4.21
N GLN A 102 -9.55 -26.84 -3.22
CA GLN A 102 -9.86 -28.05 -2.43
C GLN A 102 -9.41 -27.88 -0.98
N ASP A 103 -10.13 -28.56 -0.08
CA ASP A 103 -9.78 -28.72 1.32
C ASP A 103 -10.33 -30.04 1.86
N ASN A 104 -9.91 -30.41 3.04
CA ASN A 104 -10.45 -31.56 3.76
C ASN A 104 -10.26 -31.38 5.26
N PHE A 105 -11.11 -32.06 6.02
CA PHE A 105 -10.93 -32.24 7.46
C PHE A 105 -11.33 -33.66 7.84
N THR A 106 -10.88 -34.14 9.01
CA THR A 106 -11.28 -35.45 9.51
C THR A 106 -12.06 -35.32 10.80
N TYR A 107 -12.96 -36.28 11.02
CA TYR A 107 -13.77 -36.37 12.22
C TYR A 107 -13.88 -37.82 12.68
N LYS A 108 -14.34 -38.01 13.91
CA LYS A 108 -14.70 -39.30 14.50
C LYS A 108 -16.03 -39.18 15.23
N THR A 109 -16.63 -40.36 15.46
CA THR A 109 -17.77 -40.53 16.36
C THR A 109 -17.34 -41.21 17.65
N ASN A 110 -18.10 -41.03 18.73
CA ASN A 110 -17.89 -41.64 20.02
C ASN A 110 -19.23 -41.96 20.68
N ASP A 111 -19.41 -43.16 21.22
CA ASP A 111 -20.58 -43.68 21.90
C ASP A 111 -20.53 -43.51 23.44
N ASN A 112 -19.62 -42.72 23.97
CA ASN A 112 -19.21 -42.52 25.36
C ASN A 112 -18.27 -43.60 25.94
N LEU A 113 -17.96 -44.67 25.20
CA LEU A 113 -17.05 -45.74 25.59
C LEU A 113 -15.88 -45.88 24.64
N LEU A 114 -16.16 -45.88 23.33
CA LEU A 114 -15.19 -46.12 22.27
C LEU A 114 -15.27 -45.06 21.19
N ASP A 115 -14.14 -44.81 20.54
CA ASP A 115 -14.04 -43.95 19.35
C ASP A 115 -14.13 -44.80 18.07
N SER A 116 -14.76 -44.26 17.03
CA SER A 116 -14.65 -44.79 15.68
C SER A 116 -13.24 -44.62 15.11
N GLU A 117 -12.96 -45.27 13.97
CA GLU A 117 -11.91 -44.81 13.08
C GLU A 117 -12.26 -43.40 12.55
N LYS A 118 -11.23 -42.64 12.14
CA LYS A 118 -11.44 -41.31 11.56
C LYS A 118 -11.99 -41.43 10.15
N ALA A 119 -12.94 -40.54 9.85
CA ALA A 119 -13.51 -40.37 8.53
C ALA A 119 -13.15 -39.00 7.95
N THR A 120 -13.07 -38.87 6.62
CA THR A 120 -12.65 -37.70 5.91
C THR A 120 -13.84 -37.00 5.26
N VAL A 121 -13.91 -35.68 5.38
CA VAL A 121 -14.77 -34.83 4.59
C VAL A 121 -13.93 -34.14 3.53
N SER A 122 -14.21 -34.42 2.25
CA SER A 122 -13.53 -33.80 1.11
C SER A 122 -14.38 -32.70 0.51
N ILE A 123 -13.80 -31.50 0.36
CA ILE A 123 -14.48 -30.27 -0.02
C ILE A 123 -13.88 -29.73 -1.30
N ASN A 124 -14.72 -29.44 -2.30
CA ASN A 124 -14.37 -28.62 -3.47
C ASN A 124 -14.77 -27.18 -3.17
N ILE A 125 -13.81 -26.27 -3.27
CA ILE A 125 -14.03 -24.85 -3.05
C ILE A 125 -14.22 -24.17 -4.40
N ILE A 126 -15.33 -23.45 -4.56
CA ILE A 126 -15.57 -22.60 -5.71
C ILE A 126 -15.12 -21.19 -5.32
N GLN A 127 -14.17 -20.67 -6.07
CA GLN A 127 -13.66 -19.31 -5.89
C GLN A 127 -14.71 -18.30 -6.37
N ILE A 128 -14.83 -17.20 -5.67
CA ILE A 128 -15.67 -16.03 -6.03
C ILE A 128 -14.66 -14.93 -6.38
N ASN A 129 -14.91 -14.19 -7.45
CA ASN A 129 -14.02 -13.10 -7.83
C ASN A 129 -14.02 -11.99 -6.77
N ASP A 130 -12.86 -11.69 -6.25
CA ASP A 130 -12.62 -10.48 -5.45
C ASP A 130 -12.35 -9.29 -6.38
N THR A 131 -13.00 -8.17 -6.11
CA THR A 131 -12.77 -6.94 -6.88
C THR A 131 -11.35 -6.41 -6.58
N PRO A 132 -10.54 -6.07 -7.60
CA PRO A 132 -9.20 -5.57 -7.39
C PRO A 132 -9.19 -4.21 -6.66
N LEU A 133 -8.07 -3.87 -6.04
CA LEU A 133 -7.85 -2.61 -5.35
C LEU A 133 -6.79 -1.78 -6.09
N ALA A 134 -7.12 -0.54 -6.46
CA ALA A 134 -6.18 0.45 -6.95
C ALA A 134 -5.61 1.28 -5.80
N ASN A 135 -4.29 1.55 -5.79
CA ASN A 135 -3.63 2.27 -4.71
C ASN A 135 -3.43 3.74 -5.06
N SER A 136 -4.01 4.65 -4.29
CA SER A 136 -3.77 6.10 -4.42
C SER A 136 -2.31 6.44 -4.09
N GLN A 137 -1.76 7.47 -4.79
CA GLN A 137 -0.36 7.85 -4.69
C GLN A 137 -0.19 9.37 -4.67
N ASN A 138 0.94 9.84 -4.10
CA ASN A 138 1.36 11.24 -4.16
C ASN A 138 2.73 11.31 -4.83
N VAL A 139 2.90 12.26 -5.74
CA VAL A 139 4.12 12.46 -6.53
C VAL A 139 4.48 13.93 -6.55
N THR A 140 5.77 14.24 -6.56
CA THR A 140 6.28 15.60 -6.73
C THR A 140 7.10 15.67 -8.01
N VAL A 141 6.95 16.75 -8.75
CA VAL A 141 7.70 17.05 -9.97
C VAL A 141 7.97 18.56 -10.04
N GLU A 142 9.09 18.96 -10.58
CA GLU A 142 9.34 20.38 -10.88
C GLU A 142 8.54 20.81 -12.11
N GLU A 143 8.14 22.08 -12.18
CA GLU A 143 7.52 22.63 -13.39
C GLU A 143 8.42 22.39 -14.62
N ASP A 144 7.77 22.29 -15.78
CA ASP A 144 8.40 21.99 -17.07
C ASP A 144 9.17 20.65 -17.19
N LYS A 145 9.25 19.88 -16.11
CA LYS A 145 9.80 18.52 -16.13
C LYS A 145 8.70 17.45 -16.26
N SER A 146 9.07 16.30 -16.76
CA SER A 146 8.18 15.13 -16.78
C SER A 146 8.56 14.15 -15.70
N VAL A 147 7.59 13.42 -15.16
CA VAL A 147 7.81 12.35 -14.19
C VAL A 147 7.16 11.05 -14.66
N GLU A 148 7.84 9.92 -14.45
CA GLU A 148 7.27 8.59 -14.63
C GLU A 148 6.70 8.08 -13.31
N ILE A 149 5.43 7.70 -13.30
CA ILE A 149 4.68 7.23 -12.15
C ILE A 149 4.31 5.78 -12.40
N THR A 150 4.69 4.86 -11.51
CA THR A 150 4.28 3.47 -11.60
C THR A 150 3.00 3.28 -10.80
N LEU A 151 1.89 3.00 -11.47
CA LEU A 151 0.62 2.67 -10.82
C LEU A 151 0.71 1.30 -10.16
N THR A 152 0.08 1.16 -9.01
CA THR A 152 0.03 -0.09 -8.25
C THR A 152 -1.39 -0.44 -7.85
N GLY A 153 -1.64 -1.73 -7.73
CA GLY A 153 -2.88 -2.31 -7.26
C GLY A 153 -2.63 -3.73 -6.80
N ILE A 154 -3.62 -4.33 -6.17
CA ILE A 154 -3.60 -5.73 -5.74
C ILE A 154 -4.93 -6.39 -6.08
N ASP A 155 -4.88 -7.69 -6.28
CA ASP A 155 -6.02 -8.56 -6.42
C ASP A 155 -5.87 -9.74 -5.44
N ASN A 156 -6.93 -10.06 -4.69
CA ASN A 156 -6.87 -11.10 -3.66
C ASN A 156 -6.89 -12.51 -4.26
N ASP A 157 -7.48 -12.69 -5.45
CA ASP A 157 -7.44 -13.94 -6.21
C ASP A 157 -6.09 -14.17 -6.90
N ASN A 158 -5.19 -13.17 -6.86
CA ASN A 158 -3.96 -13.09 -7.63
C ASN A 158 -4.19 -13.07 -9.16
N ASP A 159 -5.33 -12.53 -9.60
CA ASP A 159 -5.58 -12.30 -11.02
C ASP A 159 -4.66 -11.19 -11.57
N ASP A 160 -4.33 -11.27 -12.85
CA ASP A 160 -3.54 -10.27 -13.53
C ASP A 160 -4.34 -8.97 -13.69
N ILE A 161 -3.87 -7.87 -13.09
CA ILE A 161 -4.56 -6.58 -13.15
C ILE A 161 -4.02 -5.69 -14.27
N THR A 162 -4.93 -4.99 -14.93
CA THR A 162 -4.65 -3.93 -15.91
C THR A 162 -5.02 -2.57 -15.35
N PHE A 163 -4.48 -1.48 -15.92
CA PHE A 163 -4.69 -0.12 -15.44
C PHE A 163 -5.34 0.75 -16.52
N SER A 164 -6.21 1.67 -16.10
CA SER A 164 -6.85 2.63 -17.01
C SER A 164 -7.04 3.98 -16.34
N ILE A 165 -6.70 5.07 -17.04
CA ILE A 165 -6.99 6.44 -16.58
C ILE A 165 -8.42 6.77 -16.98
N ILE A 166 -9.25 7.14 -15.97
CA ILE A 166 -10.66 7.48 -16.16
C ILE A 166 -10.95 8.97 -15.93
N GLY A 167 -10.03 9.69 -15.30
CA GLY A 167 -10.10 11.15 -15.11
C GLY A 167 -8.75 11.77 -15.44
N SER A 168 -8.69 12.59 -16.50
CA SER A 168 -7.45 13.24 -16.93
C SER A 168 -7.06 14.40 -16.01
N PRO A 169 -5.77 14.73 -15.87
CA PRO A 169 -5.33 15.92 -15.15
C PRO A 169 -5.76 17.21 -15.86
N ILE A 170 -5.92 18.30 -15.10
CA ILE A 170 -6.37 19.60 -15.63
C ILE A 170 -5.17 20.44 -16.09
N ASN A 171 -4.07 20.37 -15.35
CA ASN A 171 -2.92 21.24 -15.54
C ASN A 171 -1.70 20.52 -16.13
N GLY A 172 -1.92 19.36 -16.74
CA GLY A 172 -0.88 18.56 -17.38
C GLY A 172 -1.45 17.55 -18.36
N GLU A 173 -0.57 16.68 -18.84
CA GLU A 173 -0.91 15.53 -19.67
C GLU A 173 -0.38 14.25 -19.01
N ALA A 174 -1.22 13.22 -18.93
CA ALA A 174 -0.88 11.91 -18.40
C ALA A 174 -1.03 10.86 -19.50
N THR A 175 0.05 10.19 -19.86
CA THR A 175 0.06 9.13 -20.88
C THR A 175 0.39 7.80 -20.21
N LEU A 176 -0.54 6.84 -20.28
CA LEU A 176 -0.39 5.50 -19.69
C LEU A 176 0.21 4.52 -20.70
N ASN A 177 1.20 3.76 -20.24
CA ASN A 177 1.74 2.60 -20.95
C ASN A 177 1.86 1.43 -19.94
N ILE A 178 1.03 0.40 -20.09
CA ILE A 178 0.87 -0.73 -19.17
C ILE A 178 0.45 -0.22 -17.78
N ASN A 179 1.39 -0.07 -16.84
CA ASN A 179 1.18 0.50 -15.51
C ASN A 179 2.06 1.73 -15.24
N LYS A 180 2.75 2.26 -16.25
CA LYS A 180 3.60 3.44 -16.16
C LYS A 180 2.91 4.63 -16.79
N VAL A 181 2.75 5.68 -16.02
CA VAL A 181 2.20 6.95 -16.47
C VAL A 181 3.32 7.97 -16.60
N THR A 182 3.50 8.52 -17.80
CA THR A 182 4.32 9.72 -17.98
C THR A 182 3.41 10.93 -17.78
N TYR A 183 3.66 11.69 -16.72
CA TYR A 183 3.00 12.96 -16.48
C TYR A 183 3.90 14.13 -16.87
N LYS A 184 3.34 15.12 -17.57
CA LYS A 184 4.01 16.36 -17.95
C LYS A 184 3.12 17.55 -17.61
N PRO A 185 3.52 18.46 -16.73
CA PRO A 185 2.80 19.69 -16.43
C PRO A 185 2.66 20.58 -17.69
N LYS A 186 1.66 21.45 -17.71
CA LYS A 186 1.61 22.57 -18.66
C LYS A 186 2.78 23.50 -18.40
N LEU A 187 3.30 24.09 -19.48
CA LEU A 187 4.45 24.99 -19.42
C LEU A 187 4.19 26.12 -18.41
N GLY A 188 5.14 26.33 -17.48
CA GLY A 188 5.10 27.33 -16.43
C GLY A 188 4.01 27.12 -15.38
N TYR A 189 3.41 25.94 -15.29
CA TYR A 189 2.43 25.65 -14.24
C TYR A 189 3.10 25.02 -13.02
N PHE A 190 2.90 25.62 -11.86
CA PHE A 190 3.21 25.08 -10.55
C PHE A 190 1.96 25.07 -9.66
N GLY A 191 1.92 24.18 -8.66
CA GLY A 191 0.76 23.97 -7.82
C GLY A 191 0.33 22.51 -7.75
N SER A 192 -0.96 22.24 -7.57
CA SER A 192 -1.50 20.89 -7.46
C SER A 192 -2.26 20.48 -8.71
N ASP A 193 -2.07 19.23 -9.12
CA ASP A 193 -2.86 18.57 -10.16
C ASP A 193 -3.18 17.14 -9.73
N SER A 194 -4.05 16.45 -10.44
CA SER A 194 -4.37 15.05 -10.16
C SER A 194 -4.99 14.36 -11.36
N PHE A 195 -4.86 13.06 -11.41
CA PHE A 195 -5.64 12.20 -12.30
C PHE A 195 -6.22 11.02 -11.54
N ILE A 196 -7.27 10.39 -12.11
CA ILE A 196 -7.96 9.26 -11.51
C ILE A 196 -7.76 8.03 -12.40
N PHE A 197 -7.51 6.89 -11.77
CA PHE A 197 -7.35 5.62 -12.46
C PHE A 197 -8.10 4.50 -11.74
N ILE A 198 -8.30 3.39 -12.44
CA ILE A 198 -8.84 2.14 -11.95
C ILE A 198 -7.92 0.99 -12.34
N THR A 199 -8.03 -0.12 -11.61
CA THR A 199 -7.54 -1.43 -12.03
C THR A 199 -8.69 -2.32 -12.47
N ASN A 200 -8.39 -3.34 -13.31
CA ASN A 200 -9.35 -4.33 -13.77
C ASN A 200 -8.65 -5.70 -13.86
N ASP A 201 -9.27 -6.74 -13.31
CA ASP A 201 -8.81 -8.14 -13.25
C ASP A 201 -9.27 -8.98 -14.46
N GLY A 202 -9.91 -8.36 -15.44
CA GLY A 202 -10.54 -9.03 -16.56
C GLY A 202 -12.02 -9.38 -16.34
N LYS A 203 -12.55 -9.18 -15.13
CA LYS A 203 -13.95 -9.45 -14.75
C LYS A 203 -14.64 -8.20 -14.19
N GLU A 204 -13.98 -7.50 -13.26
CA GLU A 204 -14.50 -6.34 -12.58
C GLU A 204 -13.48 -5.19 -12.49
N ASN A 205 -13.98 -3.98 -12.27
CA ASN A 205 -13.14 -2.80 -12.05
C ASN A 205 -13.02 -2.51 -10.55
N SER A 206 -11.86 -2.02 -10.12
CA SER A 206 -11.70 -1.46 -8.78
C SER A 206 -12.54 -0.20 -8.56
N ASP A 207 -12.68 0.20 -7.31
CA ASP A 207 -13.01 1.58 -6.99
C ASP A 207 -11.92 2.52 -7.55
N PRO A 208 -12.30 3.77 -7.90
CA PRO A 208 -11.36 4.77 -8.40
C PRO A 208 -10.29 5.14 -7.37
N ALA A 209 -9.04 5.19 -7.81
CA ALA A 209 -7.91 5.71 -7.03
C ALA A 209 -7.36 6.98 -7.67
N SER A 210 -6.74 7.85 -6.87
CA SER A 210 -6.18 9.12 -7.32
C SER A 210 -4.66 9.14 -7.24
N VAL A 211 -4.03 9.74 -8.23
CA VAL A 211 -2.65 10.22 -8.14
C VAL A 211 -2.69 11.72 -7.97
N THR A 212 -2.24 12.20 -6.80
CA THR A 212 -2.08 13.62 -6.51
C THR A 212 -0.67 14.05 -6.87
N ILE A 213 -0.53 15.14 -7.62
CA ILE A 213 0.76 15.61 -8.12
C ILE A 213 0.99 17.01 -7.56
N THR A 214 2.12 17.18 -6.89
CA THR A 214 2.60 18.51 -6.46
C THR A 214 3.66 18.96 -7.45
N ILE A 215 3.38 20.02 -8.18
CA ILE A 215 4.30 20.65 -9.12
C ILE A 215 4.97 21.82 -8.39
N THR A 216 6.28 21.74 -8.19
CA THR A 216 7.06 22.77 -7.52
C THR A 216 7.55 23.79 -8.54
N SER A 217 7.60 25.07 -8.14
CA SER A 217 8.23 26.10 -8.96
C SER A 217 9.73 25.83 -9.10
N ASN A 218 10.29 26.11 -10.25
CA ASN A 218 11.71 26.09 -10.50
C ASN A 218 12.34 27.50 -10.33
N ASP A 219 11.52 28.50 -9.94
CA ASP A 219 11.92 29.83 -9.50
C ASP A 219 11.28 30.09 -8.12
N HIS A 220 12.06 29.86 -7.04
CA HIS A 220 11.52 29.78 -5.67
C HIS A 220 11.03 31.09 -5.13
N ASP A 221 11.60 32.23 -5.54
CA ASP A 221 11.30 33.56 -5.03
C ASP A 221 10.64 34.49 -6.06
N ASP A 222 10.28 33.96 -7.23
CA ASP A 222 9.57 34.65 -8.32
C ASP A 222 10.32 35.91 -8.80
N ASP A 223 11.65 35.86 -8.83
CA ASP A 223 12.46 37.01 -9.29
C ASP A 223 12.79 36.96 -10.81
N GLY A 224 12.42 35.85 -11.47
CA GLY A 224 12.63 35.61 -12.90
C GLY A 224 13.93 34.89 -13.23
N VAL A 225 14.67 34.44 -12.22
CA VAL A 225 15.90 33.63 -12.38
C VAL A 225 15.65 32.24 -11.79
N LEU A 226 15.84 31.20 -12.60
CA LEU A 226 15.62 29.82 -12.17
C LEU A 226 16.57 29.44 -11.02
N ASN A 227 16.09 28.62 -10.08
CA ASN A 227 16.85 28.16 -8.90
C ASN A 227 18.25 27.64 -9.24
N GLU A 228 18.45 27.00 -10.39
CA GLU A 228 19.75 26.47 -10.83
C GLU A 228 20.77 27.57 -11.17
N ASN A 229 20.32 28.79 -11.50
CA ASN A 229 21.14 29.93 -11.88
C ASN A 229 21.08 31.05 -10.83
N ASP A 230 20.23 30.89 -9.82
CA ASP A 230 19.99 31.89 -8.80
C ASP A 230 20.99 31.78 -7.64
N LEU A 231 21.78 32.82 -7.44
CA LEU A 231 22.71 32.93 -6.30
C LEU A 231 22.10 33.66 -5.10
N CYS A 232 20.90 34.21 -5.25
CA CYS A 232 20.20 34.99 -4.22
C CYS A 232 18.77 34.47 -3.99
N PRO A 233 18.56 33.21 -3.53
CA PRO A 233 17.32 32.46 -3.56
C PRO A 233 16.21 32.96 -2.60
N ASN A 234 16.26 34.18 -2.16
CA ASN A 234 15.24 34.84 -1.34
C ASN A 234 15.09 36.30 -1.73
N THR A 235 15.26 36.63 -2.99
CA THR A 235 15.02 37.96 -3.50
C THR A 235 13.52 38.28 -3.44
N PRO A 236 13.09 39.40 -2.85
CA PRO A 236 11.67 39.74 -2.79
C PRO A 236 11.05 39.84 -4.19
N ALA A 237 9.86 39.20 -4.36
CA ALA A 237 9.13 39.20 -5.62
C ALA A 237 9.00 40.59 -6.21
N GLY A 238 9.19 40.73 -7.53
CA GLY A 238 9.14 41.98 -8.24
C GLY A 238 10.36 42.91 -8.06
N SER A 239 11.43 42.47 -7.41
CA SER A 239 12.71 43.17 -7.37
C SER A 239 13.35 43.17 -8.77
N LYS A 240 14.10 44.23 -9.09
CA LYS A 240 15.00 44.21 -10.24
C LYS A 240 16.22 43.38 -9.87
N VAL A 241 16.51 42.33 -10.63
CA VAL A 241 17.62 41.42 -10.38
C VAL A 241 18.58 41.34 -11.56
N ASN A 242 19.81 40.99 -11.31
CA ASN A 242 20.77 40.65 -12.35
C ASN A 242 20.56 39.23 -12.88
N ALA A 243 21.37 38.76 -13.81
CA ALA A 243 21.29 37.41 -14.38
C ALA A 243 21.51 36.28 -13.38
N GLN A 244 21.91 36.56 -12.16
CA GLN A 244 22.12 35.61 -11.06
C GLN A 244 21.06 35.75 -9.95
N GLY A 245 19.94 36.41 -10.18
CA GLY A 245 18.85 36.55 -9.20
C GLY A 245 19.10 37.56 -8.08
N CYS A 246 20.24 38.23 -8.09
CA CYS A 246 20.58 39.17 -7.03
C CYS A 246 20.08 40.55 -7.33
N ARG A 247 19.41 41.16 -6.32
CA ARG A 247 18.89 42.55 -6.47
C ARG A 247 19.99 43.52 -6.85
N PHE A 248 19.70 44.37 -7.79
CA PHE A 248 20.52 45.56 -8.03
C PHE A 248 19.65 46.79 -7.91
N PHE A 249 20.29 47.85 -7.53
CA PHE A 249 19.63 49.16 -7.42
C PHE A 249 20.20 50.07 -8.50
N GLU A 250 19.32 50.63 -9.32
CA GLU A 250 19.72 51.76 -10.16
C GLU A 250 19.74 52.99 -9.27
N LEU A 251 20.92 53.53 -9.07
CA LEU A 251 21.05 54.79 -8.33
C LEU A 251 20.49 55.91 -9.19
N PRO A 252 19.65 56.81 -8.64
CA PRO A 252 19.28 58.02 -9.34
C PRO A 252 20.52 58.83 -9.74
N ILE A 253 20.48 59.43 -10.91
CA ILE A 253 21.64 60.16 -11.46
C ILE A 253 22.08 61.33 -10.56
N ASP A 254 21.24 61.81 -9.69
CA ASP A 254 21.45 62.84 -8.71
C ASP A 254 21.85 62.35 -7.32
N ASN A 255 22.05 61.03 -7.16
CA ASN A 255 22.40 60.43 -5.86
C ASN A 255 23.91 60.62 -5.50
N TYR A 256 24.72 61.05 -6.41
CA TYR A 256 26.15 61.31 -6.18
C TYR A 256 26.61 62.64 -6.78
N PHE A 257 27.64 63.22 -6.15
CA PHE A 257 28.28 64.44 -6.61
C PHE A 257 29.77 64.15 -6.78
N LEU A 258 30.32 64.67 -7.89
CA LEU A 258 31.72 64.61 -8.20
C LEU A 258 32.35 65.99 -8.19
N LYS A 259 33.28 66.21 -7.28
CA LYS A 259 34.06 67.42 -7.23
C LYS A 259 35.48 67.14 -7.68
N VAL A 260 35.93 67.69 -8.78
CA VAL A 260 37.26 67.51 -9.37
C VAL A 260 38.17 68.63 -8.97
N THR A 261 39.39 68.22 -8.51
CA THR A 261 40.51 69.16 -8.30
C THR A 261 41.59 68.87 -9.34
N SER A 262 41.84 69.80 -10.21
CA SER A 262 42.81 69.62 -11.30
C SER A 262 44.26 69.52 -10.78
N ALA A 263 45.12 68.73 -11.46
CA ALA A 263 46.54 68.72 -11.22
C ALA A 263 47.14 70.05 -11.50
N THR A 264 48.11 70.46 -10.66
CA THR A 264 48.67 71.80 -10.74
C THR A 264 49.66 71.95 -11.88
N CYS A 265 50.34 70.91 -12.29
CA CYS A 265 51.31 70.93 -13.39
C CYS A 265 51.18 69.70 -14.31
N ILE A 266 51.63 69.83 -15.57
CA ILE A 266 51.73 68.73 -16.52
C ILE A 266 52.72 67.69 -15.98
N GLY A 267 52.27 66.44 -15.72
CA GLY A 267 53.09 65.34 -15.21
C GLY A 267 53.13 65.20 -13.68
N SER A 268 52.48 66.12 -12.94
CA SER A 268 52.31 65.99 -11.50
C SER A 268 51.08 65.17 -11.19
N PRO A 269 51.20 64.07 -10.39
CA PRO A 269 49.99 63.24 -10.01
C PRO A 269 49.32 63.81 -8.77
N ASP A 270 49.04 65.13 -8.74
CA ASP A 270 48.44 65.82 -7.62
C ASP A 270 46.92 66.15 -7.87
N GLY A 271 46.40 65.69 -8.94
CA GLY A 271 44.96 65.76 -9.19
C GLY A 271 44.17 64.88 -8.22
N SER A 272 42.99 65.32 -7.89
CA SER A 272 42.05 64.54 -7.05
C SER A 272 40.60 64.77 -7.45
N PHE A 273 39.75 63.87 -7.08
CA PHE A 273 38.33 64.13 -7.03
C PHE A 273 37.69 63.52 -5.76
N ASP A 274 36.70 64.24 -5.28
CA ASP A 274 35.87 63.78 -4.18
C ASP A 274 34.52 63.29 -4.74
N ILE A 275 34.13 62.11 -4.30
CA ILE A 275 32.82 61.56 -4.59
C ILE A 275 32.01 61.62 -3.28
N SER A 276 30.82 62.22 -3.35
CA SER A 276 29.88 62.21 -2.24
C SER A 276 28.56 61.59 -2.65
N VAL A 277 27.93 60.84 -1.76
CA VAL A 277 26.66 60.16 -1.95
C VAL A 277 25.60 60.78 -1.03
N LEU A 278 24.39 60.94 -1.55
CA LEU A 278 23.24 61.47 -0.75
C LEU A 278 22.67 60.42 0.20
N ASN A 279 22.61 59.17 -0.24
CA ASN A 279 22.02 58.10 0.55
C ASN A 279 23.11 57.17 1.11
N SER A 280 23.34 57.21 2.41
CA SER A 280 24.31 56.38 3.11
C SER A 280 23.78 55.02 3.54
N ALA A 281 22.55 54.67 3.13
CA ALA A 281 21.97 53.36 3.46
C ALA A 281 22.56 52.20 2.65
N TYR A 282 23.39 52.51 1.66
CA TYR A 282 24.02 51.52 0.77
C TYR A 282 25.54 51.62 0.80
N ASP A 283 26.17 50.46 0.57
CA ASP A 283 27.60 50.41 0.31
C ASP A 283 27.86 50.66 -1.18
N TYR A 284 28.77 51.53 -1.52
CA TYR A 284 29.14 51.84 -2.89
C TYR A 284 30.55 51.42 -3.21
N THR A 285 30.75 50.85 -4.37
CA THR A 285 32.09 50.64 -4.94
C THR A 285 32.22 51.53 -6.17
N VAL A 286 33.21 52.40 -6.14
CA VAL A 286 33.51 53.28 -7.25
C VAL A 286 34.71 52.74 -7.99
N THR A 287 34.51 52.32 -9.22
CA THR A 287 35.56 51.78 -10.08
C THR A 287 36.09 52.86 -11.00
N ILE A 288 37.41 53.08 -11.00
CA ILE A 288 38.03 54.14 -11.79
C ILE A 288 39.06 53.45 -12.71
N THR A 289 38.94 53.69 -13.99
CA THR A 289 39.85 53.11 -14.99
C THR A 289 41.32 53.40 -14.66
N GLY A 290 42.11 52.38 -14.43
CA GLY A 290 43.56 52.49 -14.12
C GLY A 290 43.90 52.83 -12.66
N GLN A 291 42.92 52.77 -11.76
CA GLN A 291 43.08 52.97 -10.31
C GLN A 291 42.46 51.78 -9.54
N SER A 292 42.75 51.71 -8.23
CA SER A 292 42.10 50.77 -7.35
C SER A 292 40.68 51.22 -7.03
N ASP A 293 39.74 50.29 -6.89
CA ASP A 293 38.35 50.57 -6.47
C ASP A 293 38.34 51.27 -5.11
N VAL A 294 37.43 52.23 -4.98
CA VAL A 294 37.20 52.98 -3.75
C VAL A 294 35.84 52.59 -3.21
N LYS A 295 35.78 52.22 -1.94
CA LYS A 295 34.54 51.84 -1.24
C LYS A 295 34.05 53.01 -0.40
N ILE A 296 32.74 53.26 -0.46
CA ILE A 296 32.02 54.16 0.45
C ILE A 296 31.00 53.29 1.15
N SER A 297 31.16 53.10 2.46
CA SER A 297 30.29 52.19 3.23
C SER A 297 29.93 52.77 4.61
N GLY A 298 28.85 52.32 5.15
CA GLY A 298 28.37 52.73 6.47
C GLY A 298 27.93 54.22 6.47
N ASP A 299 28.34 54.94 7.51
CA ASP A 299 28.00 56.38 7.67
C ASP A 299 28.86 57.30 6.82
N ASP A 300 29.85 56.79 6.12
CA ASP A 300 30.69 57.54 5.23
C ASP A 300 29.89 58.01 4.01
N LYS A 301 29.88 59.30 3.74
CA LYS A 301 29.19 59.86 2.58
C LYS A 301 30.12 60.35 1.49
N THR A 302 31.43 60.27 1.73
CA THR A 302 32.43 60.78 0.80
C THR A 302 33.63 59.89 0.72
N ALA A 303 34.20 59.78 -0.45
CA ALA A 303 35.54 59.22 -0.67
C ALA A 303 36.36 60.12 -1.55
N THR A 304 37.66 60.21 -1.27
CA THR A 304 38.59 61.02 -2.07
C THR A 304 39.56 60.12 -2.81
N VAL A 305 39.69 60.34 -4.11
CA VAL A 305 40.70 59.70 -4.93
C VAL A 305 41.77 60.71 -5.25
N THR A 306 43.01 60.38 -4.91
CA THR A 306 44.19 61.25 -5.10
C THR A 306 45.21 60.65 -6.06
N GLY A 307 46.21 61.41 -6.44
CA GLY A 307 47.32 60.90 -7.26
C GLY A 307 46.97 60.77 -8.75
N LEU A 308 45.98 61.55 -9.20
CA LEU A 308 45.55 61.51 -10.59
C LEU A 308 46.46 62.37 -11.45
N ALA A 309 47.09 61.83 -12.48
CA ALA A 309 47.78 62.55 -13.51
C ALA A 309 46.79 63.19 -14.49
N LYS A 310 47.26 64.07 -15.32
CA LYS A 310 46.41 64.65 -16.38
C LYS A 310 45.91 63.58 -17.31
N GLY A 311 44.59 63.44 -17.41
CA GLY A 311 43.94 62.42 -18.23
C GLY A 311 42.43 62.52 -18.18
N SER A 312 41.75 61.66 -18.90
CA SER A 312 40.29 61.42 -18.78
C SER A 312 40.07 60.14 -17.98
N TYR A 313 39.25 60.21 -16.97
CA TYR A 313 38.88 59.09 -16.13
C TYR A 313 37.40 58.81 -16.27
N THR A 314 37.03 57.52 -16.35
CA THR A 314 35.64 57.08 -16.31
C THR A 314 35.37 56.61 -14.88
N VAL A 315 34.31 57.09 -14.28
CA VAL A 315 33.83 56.76 -12.94
C VAL A 315 32.49 56.03 -13.05
#